data_b9bede8dbf771b87e9bf677a454aa35c
#
_entry.id   b9bede8dbf771b87e9bf677a454aa35c
#
_cell.length_a   1.000
_cell.length_b   1.000
_cell.length_c   1.000
_cell.angle_alpha   90.00
_cell.angle_beta   90.00
_cell.angle_gamma   90.00
#
_symmetry.space_group_name_H-M   'P 1'
#
loop_
_entity.id
_entity.type
_entity.pdbx_description
1 polymer ?
#
loop_
_entity_poly.entity_id
_entity_poly.type
_entity_poly.pdbx_seq_one_letter_code
_entity_poly.pdbx_strand_id
1 'polypeptide(L)'
;MKIDFKKYIPVFSAIIISLVFLLISIGFYAKKNYGTKYVFIFPCVDEGKYVLETRYLKENPNKSQLNYFVDELVLGSGLERTKYLFTPGTKVISCFERDKTVFIDLSADIIYMGHNVVQIKNGIELLKQNIMKNFTNIEQVQVFVDGKYAFE
;
A
#
# COMPACT_ATOMS: atom_id res chain seq x y z
N MET A 1 -3.38 -56.93 -32.69
CA MET A 1 -4.17 -56.40 -31.55
C MET A 1 -4.77 -55.06 -32.00
N LYS A 2 -6.06 -55.05 -32.41
CA LYS A 2 -6.74 -53.82 -32.83
C LYS A 2 -7.18 -53.09 -31.55
N ILE A 3 -6.56 -51.97 -31.27
CA ILE A 3 -6.98 -51.12 -30.15
C ILE A 3 -8.31 -50.46 -30.56
N ASP A 4 -9.36 -50.74 -29.77
CA ASP A 4 -10.69 -50.18 -30.01
C ASP A 4 -10.76 -48.75 -29.52
N PHE A 5 -10.38 -47.78 -30.39
CA PHE A 5 -10.30 -46.37 -30.11
C PHE A 5 -11.63 -45.78 -29.60
N LYS A 6 -12.77 -46.33 -29.98
CA LYS A 6 -14.08 -45.84 -29.54
C LYS A 6 -14.30 -45.91 -28.04
N LYS A 7 -13.68 -46.89 -27.35
CA LYS A 7 -13.80 -47.07 -25.89
C LYS A 7 -13.09 -45.96 -25.09
N TYR A 8 -12.08 -45.34 -25.69
CA TYR A 8 -11.24 -44.32 -25.00
C TYR A 8 -11.64 -42.87 -25.31
N ILE A 9 -12.59 -42.66 -26.25
CA ILE A 9 -13.07 -41.32 -26.62
C ILE A 9 -13.56 -40.53 -25.40
N PRO A 10 -14.38 -41.06 -24.47
CA PRO A 10 -14.87 -40.30 -23.32
C PRO A 10 -13.73 -39.91 -22.35
N VAL A 11 -12.70 -40.77 -22.24
CA VAL A 11 -11.54 -40.46 -21.37
C VAL A 11 -10.70 -39.36 -21.99
N PHE A 12 -10.45 -39.42 -23.30
CA PHE A 12 -9.73 -38.34 -24.01
C PHE A 12 -10.47 -37.00 -23.98
N SER A 13 -11.79 -37.01 -24.16
CA SER A 13 -12.61 -35.80 -24.08
C SER A 13 -12.56 -35.17 -22.66
N ALA A 14 -12.62 -35.99 -21.61
CA ALA A 14 -12.52 -35.52 -20.23
C ALA A 14 -11.15 -34.87 -19.94
N ILE A 15 -10.06 -35.47 -20.46
CA ILE A 15 -8.70 -34.90 -20.31
C ILE A 15 -8.59 -33.58 -21.04
N ILE A 16 -9.09 -33.46 -22.27
CA ILE A 16 -9.07 -32.23 -23.03
C ILE A 16 -9.85 -31.12 -22.32
N ILE A 17 -11.04 -31.40 -21.82
CA ILE A 17 -11.86 -30.45 -21.07
C ILE A 17 -11.14 -30.00 -19.82
N SER A 18 -10.54 -30.91 -19.05
CA SER A 18 -9.75 -30.56 -17.87
C SER A 18 -8.57 -29.65 -18.21
N LEU A 19 -7.87 -29.91 -19.30
CA LEU A 19 -6.74 -29.11 -19.75
C LEU A 19 -7.17 -27.69 -20.16
N VAL A 20 -8.32 -27.57 -20.83
CA VAL A 20 -8.89 -26.27 -21.21
C VAL A 20 -9.26 -25.46 -19.96
N PHE A 21 -9.92 -26.07 -18.97
CA PHE A 21 -10.23 -25.39 -17.70
C PHE A 21 -8.98 -24.96 -16.96
N LEU A 22 -7.92 -25.76 -16.96
CA LEU A 22 -6.64 -25.43 -16.35
C LEU A 22 -5.99 -24.21 -17.03
N LEU A 23 -5.97 -24.17 -18.37
CA LEU A 23 -5.45 -23.04 -19.14
C LEU A 23 -6.25 -21.76 -18.89
N ILE A 24 -7.58 -21.86 -18.84
CA ILE A 24 -8.44 -20.73 -18.50
C ILE A 24 -8.14 -20.22 -17.09
N SER A 25 -8.01 -21.11 -16.11
CA SER A 25 -7.68 -20.76 -14.73
C SER A 25 -6.32 -20.06 -14.60
N ILE A 26 -5.30 -20.55 -15.33
CA ILE A 26 -3.97 -19.91 -15.38
C ILE A 26 -4.09 -18.50 -16.01
N GLY A 27 -4.88 -18.36 -17.10
CA GLY A 27 -5.12 -17.07 -17.75
C GLY A 27 -5.77 -16.05 -16.81
N PHE A 28 -6.79 -16.46 -16.05
CA PHE A 28 -7.41 -15.59 -15.04
C PHE A 28 -6.46 -15.25 -13.91
N TYR A 29 -5.67 -16.21 -13.44
CA TYR A 29 -4.67 -15.98 -12.39
C TYR A 29 -3.58 -15.01 -12.84
N ALA A 30 -3.04 -15.18 -14.05
CA ALA A 30 -2.03 -14.30 -14.63
C ALA A 30 -2.55 -12.86 -14.87
N LYS A 31 -3.85 -12.72 -15.20
CA LYS A 31 -4.48 -11.42 -15.43
C LYS A 31 -4.86 -10.67 -14.14
N LYS A 32 -4.79 -11.34 -12.98
CA LYS A 32 -5.08 -10.71 -11.69
C LYS A 32 -4.00 -9.69 -11.36
N ASN A 33 -4.29 -8.42 -11.63
CA ASN A 33 -3.39 -7.30 -11.28
C ASN A 33 -3.38 -7.13 -9.75
N TYR A 34 -2.32 -7.61 -9.12
CA TYR A 34 -2.15 -7.51 -7.67
C TYR A 34 -1.78 -6.08 -7.21
N GLY A 35 -1.46 -5.18 -8.13
CA GLY A 35 -0.95 -3.85 -7.82
C GLY A 35 0.54 -3.86 -7.45
N THR A 36 1.06 -2.69 -7.13
CA THR A 36 2.45 -2.49 -6.70
C THR A 36 2.59 -2.81 -5.21
N LYS A 37 3.61 -3.58 -4.86
CA LYS A 37 3.93 -3.95 -3.47
C LYS A 37 4.61 -2.79 -2.76
N TYR A 38 4.06 -2.40 -1.62
CA TYR A 38 4.64 -1.41 -0.70
C TYR A 38 4.81 -2.00 0.69
N VAL A 39 5.82 -1.51 1.43
CA VAL A 39 6.09 -1.90 2.81
C VAL A 39 5.87 -0.68 3.70
N PHE A 40 4.84 -0.71 4.52
CA PHE A 40 4.50 0.32 5.48
C PHE A 40 5.15 0.03 6.83
N ILE A 41 5.68 1.06 7.49
CA ILE A 41 6.27 1.00 8.81
C ILE A 41 5.34 1.72 9.77
N PHE A 42 4.78 0.98 10.71
CA PHE A 42 3.93 1.54 11.76
C PHE A 42 4.55 1.32 13.14
N PRO A 43 4.39 2.27 14.06
CA PRO A 43 4.84 2.08 15.43
C PRO A 43 3.96 1.05 16.15
N CYS A 44 4.58 0.20 16.97
CA CYS A 44 3.87 -0.74 17.82
C CYS A 44 3.36 -0.04 19.09
N VAL A 45 2.32 -0.59 19.72
CA VAL A 45 1.89 -0.19 21.05
C VAL A 45 3.00 -0.41 22.08
N ASP A 46 3.78 -1.49 21.91
CA ASP A 46 5.00 -1.73 22.70
C ASP A 46 6.07 -0.71 22.30
N GLU A 47 6.58 0.04 23.28
CA GLU A 47 7.54 1.11 23.04
C GLU A 47 8.81 0.64 22.30
N GLY A 48 9.29 1.46 21.38
CA GLY A 48 10.53 1.22 20.64
C GLY A 48 10.45 0.13 19.57
N LYS A 49 9.28 -0.46 19.29
CA LYS A 49 9.10 -1.47 18.26
C LYS A 49 8.30 -0.92 17.07
N TYR A 50 8.57 -1.49 15.89
CA TYR A 50 7.87 -1.18 14.65
C TYR A 50 7.31 -2.46 14.03
N VAL A 51 6.15 -2.31 13.39
CA VAL A 51 5.51 -3.36 12.60
C VAL A 51 5.66 -3.03 11.12
N LEU A 52 6.07 -4.02 10.34
CA LEU A 52 6.14 -3.91 8.89
C LEU A 52 4.89 -4.55 8.28
N GLU A 53 4.08 -3.74 7.63
CA GLU A 53 2.88 -4.19 6.94
C GLU A 53 3.10 -4.12 5.43
N THR A 54 2.88 -5.22 4.73
CA THR A 54 2.94 -5.27 3.27
C THR A 54 1.55 -5.10 2.69
N ARG A 55 1.37 -4.10 1.82
CA ARG A 55 0.14 -3.88 1.05
C ARG A 55 0.43 -3.88 -0.44
N TYR A 56 -0.56 -4.32 -1.21
CA TYR A 56 -0.55 -4.25 -2.67
C TYR A 56 -1.54 -3.17 -3.11
N LEU A 57 -1.01 -2.03 -3.53
CA LEU A 57 -1.82 -0.90 -3.99
C LEU A 57 -2.03 -1.01 -5.50
N LYS A 58 -3.29 -1.11 -5.91
CA LYS A 58 -3.66 -1.09 -7.33
C LYS A 58 -3.52 0.34 -7.88
N GLU A 59 -3.21 0.44 -9.15
CA GLU A 59 -3.20 1.73 -9.82
C GLU A 59 -4.57 2.41 -9.72
N ASN A 60 -4.56 3.67 -9.28
CA ASN A 60 -5.74 4.50 -9.23
C ASN A 60 -5.65 5.53 -10.38
N PRO A 61 -6.59 5.52 -11.35
CA PRO A 61 -6.53 6.44 -12.49
C PRO A 61 -6.62 7.92 -12.10
N ASN A 62 -7.12 8.21 -10.90
CA ASN A 62 -7.36 9.58 -10.43
C ASN A 62 -6.26 10.10 -9.48
N LYS A 63 -5.29 9.25 -9.10
CA LYS A 63 -4.24 9.61 -8.14
C LYS A 63 -2.90 9.01 -8.57
N SER A 64 -1.81 9.76 -8.37
CA SER A 64 -0.49 9.17 -8.51
C SER A 64 -0.27 8.07 -7.46
N GLN A 65 0.63 7.13 -7.73
CA GLN A 65 0.98 6.06 -6.80
C GLN A 65 1.50 6.62 -5.46
N LEU A 66 2.26 7.73 -5.52
CA LEU A 66 2.75 8.43 -4.33
C LEU A 66 1.59 8.97 -3.48
N ASN A 67 0.63 9.67 -4.10
CA ASN A 67 -0.51 10.23 -3.38
C ASN A 67 -1.35 9.12 -2.74
N TYR A 68 -1.57 8.03 -3.47
CA TYR A 68 -2.32 6.90 -2.94
C TYR A 68 -1.58 6.22 -1.78
N PHE A 69 -0.25 6.06 -1.89
CA PHE A 69 0.57 5.54 -0.80
C PHE A 69 0.50 6.42 0.46
N VAL A 70 0.59 7.75 0.30
CA VAL A 70 0.52 8.71 1.43
C VAL A 70 -0.87 8.67 2.08
N ASP A 71 -1.95 8.62 1.30
CA ASP A 71 -3.32 8.47 1.84
C ASP A 71 -3.45 7.19 2.68
N GLU A 72 -2.97 6.05 2.18
CA GLU A 72 -2.99 4.76 2.88
C GLU A 72 -2.15 4.77 4.17
N LEU A 73 -1.01 5.49 4.15
CA LEU A 73 -0.15 5.63 5.31
C LEU A 73 -0.81 6.49 6.40
N VAL A 74 -1.45 7.60 6.01
CA VAL A 74 -2.18 8.50 6.92
C VAL A 74 -3.42 7.81 7.49
N LEU A 75 -4.09 6.96 6.70
CA LEU A 75 -5.22 6.16 7.16
C LEU A 75 -4.84 5.21 8.32
N GLY A 76 -3.57 4.77 8.35
CA GLY A 76 -3.05 3.91 9.40
C GLY A 76 -3.00 2.43 9.05
N SER A 77 -2.61 1.60 10.03
CA SER A 77 -2.50 0.16 9.90
C SER A 77 -3.84 -0.55 10.12
N GLY A 78 -4.06 -1.63 9.38
CA GLY A 78 -5.14 -2.57 9.65
C GLY A 78 -4.78 -3.66 10.68
N LEU A 79 -3.54 -3.66 11.20
CA LEU A 79 -3.07 -4.64 12.16
C LEU A 79 -3.35 -4.18 13.59
N GLU A 80 -3.75 -5.11 14.44
CA GLU A 80 -3.87 -4.88 15.88
C GLU A 80 -2.49 -4.54 16.50
N ARG A 81 -2.49 -3.82 17.64
CA ARG A 81 -1.29 -3.43 18.38
C ARG A 81 -0.35 -2.45 17.65
N THR A 82 -0.87 -1.71 16.68
CA THR A 82 -0.17 -0.59 16.06
C THR A 82 -0.72 0.75 16.55
N LYS A 83 0.14 1.77 16.57
CA LYS A 83 -0.30 3.17 16.79
C LYS A 83 -0.48 3.87 15.45
N TYR A 84 -1.38 4.83 15.42
CA TYR A 84 -1.53 5.73 14.28
C TYR A 84 -0.35 6.71 14.20
N LEU A 85 0.08 7.05 13.00
CA LEU A 85 1.05 8.11 12.79
C LEU A 85 0.45 9.48 13.15
N PHE A 86 -0.82 9.66 12.78
CA PHE A 86 -1.55 10.91 12.99
C PHE A 86 -2.95 10.59 13.52
N THR A 87 -3.59 11.60 14.06
CA THR A 87 -4.97 11.49 14.57
C THR A 87 -5.91 10.99 13.47
N PRO A 88 -6.75 9.99 13.75
CA PRO A 88 -7.78 9.55 12.81
C PRO A 88 -8.63 10.74 12.34
N GLY A 89 -8.83 10.85 11.03
CA GLY A 89 -9.49 11.99 10.39
C GLY A 89 -8.53 13.02 9.78
N THR A 90 -7.21 12.95 10.09
CA THR A 90 -6.20 13.75 9.38
C THR A 90 -6.30 13.49 7.89
N LYS A 91 -6.32 14.56 7.09
CA LYS A 91 -6.44 14.51 5.64
C LYS A 91 -5.15 14.98 4.98
N VAL A 92 -4.82 14.39 3.85
CA VAL A 92 -3.80 14.90 2.94
C VAL A 92 -4.46 15.99 2.08
N ILE A 93 -4.14 17.25 2.34
CA ILE A 93 -4.66 18.42 1.60
C ILE A 93 -4.02 18.45 0.21
N SER A 94 -2.70 18.29 0.16
CA SER A 94 -1.94 18.18 -1.09
C SER A 94 -0.75 17.26 -0.93
N CYS A 95 -0.37 16.57 -2.01
CA CYS A 95 0.83 15.76 -2.08
C CYS A 95 1.32 15.78 -3.53
N PHE A 96 2.54 16.26 -3.76
CA PHE A 96 3.15 16.28 -5.08
C PHE A 96 4.67 16.17 -5.00
N GLU A 97 5.27 15.69 -6.08
CA GLU A 97 6.71 15.58 -6.25
C GLU A 97 7.21 16.68 -7.19
N ARG A 98 8.30 17.32 -6.81
CA ARG A 98 9.04 18.23 -7.66
C ARG A 98 10.53 18.13 -7.34
N ASP A 99 11.37 17.96 -8.36
CA ASP A 99 12.83 17.92 -8.25
C ASP A 99 13.31 16.93 -7.16
N LYS A 100 12.76 15.69 -7.18
CA LYS A 100 13.02 14.63 -6.20
C LYS A 100 12.65 14.97 -4.74
N THR A 101 11.93 16.04 -4.53
CA THR A 101 11.37 16.45 -3.24
C THR A 101 9.88 16.23 -3.24
N VAL A 102 9.37 15.55 -2.23
CA VAL A 102 7.93 15.40 -2.00
C VAL A 102 7.47 16.47 -1.04
N PHE A 103 6.41 17.16 -1.43
CA PHE A 103 5.73 18.18 -0.64
C PHE A 103 4.38 17.62 -0.21
N ILE A 104 4.14 17.59 1.10
CA ILE A 104 2.88 17.05 1.68
C ILE A 104 2.31 18.11 2.61
N ASP A 105 1.06 18.45 2.39
CA ASP A 105 0.30 19.31 3.31
C ASP A 105 -0.80 18.46 3.98
N LEU A 106 -0.78 18.45 5.31
CA LEU A 106 -1.73 17.71 6.15
C LEU A 106 -2.70 18.70 6.79
N SER A 107 -3.93 18.26 7.04
CA SER A 107 -4.92 19.08 7.75
C SER A 107 -4.50 19.36 9.19
N ALA A 108 -4.98 20.47 9.74
CA ALA A 108 -4.74 20.87 11.12
C ALA A 108 -5.20 19.84 12.17
N ASP A 109 -6.01 18.83 11.76
CA ASP A 109 -6.46 17.75 12.64
C ASP A 109 -5.31 16.97 13.27
N ILE A 110 -4.13 16.99 12.65
CA ILE A 110 -2.89 16.38 13.19
C ILE A 110 -2.53 16.92 14.59
N ILE A 111 -2.94 18.15 14.92
CA ILE A 111 -2.62 18.81 16.18
C ILE A 111 -3.40 18.21 17.35
N TYR A 112 -4.58 17.64 17.08
CA TYR A 112 -5.40 16.99 18.09
C TYR A 112 -4.87 15.59 18.37
N MET A 113 -4.10 15.46 19.47
CA MET A 113 -3.56 14.15 19.86
C MET A 113 -4.68 13.27 20.41
N GLY A 114 -5.01 12.23 19.65
CA GLY A 114 -5.95 11.18 20.07
C GLY A 114 -5.31 10.05 20.87
N HIS A 115 -6.15 9.12 21.34
CA HIS A 115 -5.67 7.86 21.90
C HIS A 115 -4.96 7.02 20.84
N ASN A 116 -3.88 6.36 21.22
CA ASN A 116 -3.12 5.45 20.34
C ASN A 116 -2.48 6.13 19.12
N VAL A 117 -2.09 7.40 19.26
CA VAL A 117 -1.35 8.19 18.26
C VAL A 117 0.07 8.45 18.79
N VAL A 118 1.06 8.42 17.90
CA VAL A 118 2.42 8.82 18.27
C VAL A 118 2.53 10.34 18.37
N GLN A 119 3.59 10.82 19.02
CA GLN A 119 3.90 12.26 19.01
C GLN A 119 4.03 12.76 17.57
N ILE A 120 3.54 13.96 17.28
CA ILE A 120 3.47 14.53 15.93
C ILE A 120 4.84 14.50 15.23
N LYS A 121 5.90 14.86 15.96
CA LYS A 121 7.27 14.82 15.41
C LYS A 121 7.65 13.40 14.94
N ASN A 122 7.39 12.39 15.76
CA ASN A 122 7.67 11.01 15.42
C ASN A 122 6.81 10.52 14.24
N GLY A 123 5.56 10.94 14.19
CA GLY A 123 4.65 10.64 13.07
C GLY A 123 5.18 11.19 11.75
N ILE A 124 5.65 12.44 11.75
CA ILE A 124 6.24 13.08 10.57
C ILE A 124 7.54 12.39 10.16
N GLU A 125 8.41 12.06 11.10
CA GLU A 125 9.65 11.32 10.80
C GLU A 125 9.34 9.93 10.19
N LEU A 126 8.36 9.23 10.73
CA LEU A 126 7.93 7.94 10.17
C LEU A 126 7.27 8.08 8.79
N LEU A 127 6.50 9.15 8.55
CA LEU A 127 5.98 9.49 7.23
C LEU A 127 7.11 9.63 6.20
N LYS A 128 8.13 10.44 6.53
CA LYS A 128 9.32 10.65 5.67
C LYS A 128 10.04 9.33 5.41
N GLN A 129 10.31 8.55 6.45
CA GLN A 129 10.98 7.24 6.33
C GLN A 129 10.21 6.26 5.45
N ASN A 130 8.89 6.19 5.58
CA ASN A 130 8.04 5.35 4.76
C ASN A 130 8.12 5.71 3.28
N ILE A 131 8.08 7.00 2.95
CA ILE A 131 8.17 7.48 1.57
C ILE A 131 9.53 7.16 0.99
N MET A 132 10.61 7.56 1.66
CA MET A 132 11.97 7.36 1.17
C MET A 132 12.33 5.86 1.01
N LYS A 133 11.76 4.99 1.84
CA LYS A 133 11.94 3.54 1.73
C LYS A 133 11.26 2.93 0.49
N ASN A 134 10.11 3.44 0.12
CA ASN A 134 9.29 2.87 -0.96
C ASN A 134 9.51 3.57 -2.32
N PHE A 135 9.98 4.80 -2.32
CA PHE A 135 10.23 5.62 -3.51
C PHE A 135 11.69 6.04 -3.56
N THR A 136 12.53 5.22 -4.18
CA THR A 136 13.98 5.38 -4.20
C THR A 136 14.48 6.58 -5.02
N ASN A 137 13.61 7.18 -5.84
CA ASN A 137 13.87 8.40 -6.60
C ASN A 137 13.72 9.67 -5.74
N ILE A 138 13.12 9.57 -4.54
CA ILE A 138 12.89 10.71 -3.63
C ILE A 138 14.11 10.90 -2.74
N GLU A 139 14.63 12.12 -2.72
CA GLU A 139 15.78 12.54 -1.89
C GLU A 139 15.34 13.31 -0.66
N GLN A 140 14.21 14.01 -0.72
CA GLN A 140 13.72 14.84 0.38
C GLN A 140 12.20 14.78 0.50
N VAL A 141 11.71 14.91 1.74
CA VAL A 141 10.26 15.03 2.03
C VAL A 141 10.05 16.22 2.94
N GLN A 142 9.23 17.17 2.49
CA GLN A 142 8.84 18.37 3.24
C GLN A 142 7.37 18.24 3.63
N VAL A 143 7.09 18.44 4.91
CA VAL A 143 5.73 18.27 5.46
C VAL A 143 5.24 19.62 5.99
N PHE A 144 4.04 19.96 5.61
CA PHE A 144 3.32 21.17 6.02
C PHE A 144 2.06 20.75 6.78
N VAL A 145 1.58 21.64 7.63
CA VAL A 145 0.30 21.49 8.33
C VAL A 145 -0.46 22.80 8.12
N ASP A 146 -1.59 22.69 7.41
CA ASP A 146 -2.43 23.82 7.03
C ASP A 146 -1.62 24.94 6.36
N GLY A 147 -0.79 24.54 5.40
CA GLY A 147 0.09 25.43 4.61
C GLY A 147 1.32 25.97 5.34
N LYS A 148 1.55 25.61 6.62
CA LYS A 148 2.72 26.02 7.39
C LYS A 148 3.72 24.89 7.50
N TYR A 149 5.02 25.17 7.35
CA TYR A 149 6.06 24.16 7.51
C TYR A 149 5.99 23.54 8.90
N ALA A 150 5.93 22.21 8.95
CA ALA A 150 5.61 21.52 10.19
C ALA A 150 6.74 21.56 11.23
N PHE A 151 8.02 21.49 10.77
CA PHE A 151 9.22 21.55 11.63
C PHE A 151 10.45 21.89 10.76
N GLU A 152 11.27 22.80 11.22
CA GLU A 152 12.63 23.01 10.73
C GLU A 152 13.57 21.92 11.24
#